data_242ccf75d0800f3061a19e780555e6dc
#
_entry.id   242ccf75d0800f3061a19e780555e6dc
#
_cell.length_a   1.000
_cell.length_b   1.000
_cell.length_c   1.000
_cell.angle_alpha   90.00
_cell.angle_beta   90.00
_cell.angle_gamma   90.00
#
_symmetry.space_group_name_H-M   'P 1'
#
loop_
_entity.id
_entity.type
_entity.pdbx_description
1 polymer ?
#
loop_
_entity_poly.entity_id
_entity_poly.type
_entity_poly.pdbx_seq_one_letter_code
_entity_poly.pdbx_strand_id
1 'polypeptide(L)'
;MKKLLVILLLLSANVGWAQDQVLIDRLRQGGLNIFIRHAITPGSDSSKFNPPSERPNDCSSGSRQLNEEGREQSRRIGKRIKELDIPIGEVYSSSFCRCEETAKLAFDRFTTVEWLLIKPGTFQSQLDRELRSVPSAGFFSKTPTGKNNVFVGHAVTFLPGTLSNELSLVRLLAEGEALIIEPGSPPKKLGRIKFF
;
A
#
# COMPACT_ATOMS: atom_id res chain seq x y z
N MET A 1 8.98 38.78 -15.92
CA MET A 1 9.23 37.71 -14.94
C MET A 1 7.97 36.92 -14.52
N LYS A 2 6.76 37.52 -14.36
CA LYS A 2 5.52 36.78 -13.96
C LYS A 2 5.06 35.72 -14.97
N LYS A 3 5.27 35.89 -16.27
CA LYS A 3 4.86 34.93 -17.33
C LYS A 3 5.68 33.62 -17.32
N LEU A 4 6.95 33.68 -16.94
CA LEU A 4 7.83 32.49 -16.87
C LEU A 4 7.44 31.54 -15.72
N LEU A 5 6.98 32.11 -14.61
CA LEU A 5 6.54 31.32 -13.45
C LEU A 5 5.26 30.48 -13.71
N VAL A 6 4.32 31.04 -14.49
CA VAL A 6 3.08 30.35 -14.87
C VAL A 6 3.36 29.19 -15.82
N ILE A 7 4.30 29.33 -16.74
CA ILE A 7 4.69 28.26 -17.67
C ILE A 7 5.38 27.11 -16.92
N LEU A 8 6.21 27.40 -15.92
CA LEU A 8 6.87 26.36 -15.11
C LEU A 8 5.89 25.56 -14.26
N LEU A 9 4.86 26.21 -13.70
CA LEU A 9 3.78 25.55 -12.93
C LEU A 9 2.91 24.63 -13.83
N LEU A 10 2.62 25.04 -15.05
CA LEU A 10 1.85 24.23 -16.00
C LEU A 10 2.65 23.01 -16.50
N LEU A 11 3.95 23.11 -16.65
CA LEU A 11 4.83 22.00 -17.04
C LEU A 11 4.94 20.95 -15.92
N SER A 12 5.01 21.35 -14.65
CA SER A 12 5.10 20.42 -13.52
C SER A 12 3.80 19.62 -13.30
N ALA A 13 2.64 20.22 -13.54
CA ALA A 13 1.36 19.52 -13.48
C ALA A 13 1.26 18.42 -14.56
N ASN A 14 1.68 18.71 -15.79
CA ASN A 14 1.63 17.74 -16.89
C ASN A 14 2.54 16.51 -16.67
N VAL A 15 3.68 16.66 -16.00
CA VAL A 15 4.59 15.54 -15.71
C VAL A 15 3.99 14.55 -14.73
N GLY A 16 3.30 15.01 -13.68
CA GLY A 16 2.62 14.13 -12.72
C GLY A 16 1.52 13.27 -13.38
N TRP A 17 0.65 13.87 -14.18
CA TRP A 17 -0.41 13.18 -14.90
C TRP A 17 0.13 12.15 -15.90
N ALA A 18 1.22 12.46 -16.60
CA ALA A 18 1.84 11.54 -17.55
C ALA A 18 2.43 10.31 -16.84
N GLN A 19 3.03 10.47 -15.68
CA GLN A 19 3.58 9.36 -14.91
C GLN A 19 2.47 8.44 -14.36
N ASP A 20 1.39 9.01 -13.85
CA ASP A 20 0.24 8.24 -13.38
C ASP A 20 -0.40 7.44 -14.52
N GLN A 21 -0.51 8.03 -15.71
CA GLN A 21 -1.06 7.35 -16.88
C GLN A 21 -0.21 6.15 -17.31
N VAL A 22 1.11 6.28 -17.32
CA VAL A 22 2.04 5.17 -17.61
C VAL A 22 1.86 4.03 -16.61
N LEU A 23 1.73 4.33 -15.31
CA LEU A 23 1.47 3.32 -14.28
C LEU A 23 0.11 2.63 -14.47
N ILE A 24 -0.93 3.39 -14.81
CA ILE A 24 -2.28 2.87 -15.08
C ILE A 24 -2.24 1.90 -16.27
N ASP A 25 -1.58 2.29 -17.36
CA ASP A 25 -1.49 1.44 -18.56
C ASP A 25 -0.71 0.14 -18.28
N ARG A 26 0.32 0.19 -17.45
CA ARG A 26 1.04 -1.00 -16.97
C ARG A 26 0.14 -1.88 -16.08
N LEU A 27 -0.65 -1.30 -15.19
CA LEU A 27 -1.59 -2.01 -14.32
C LEU A 27 -2.71 -2.69 -15.12
N ARG A 28 -3.19 -2.09 -16.21
CA ARG A 28 -4.18 -2.71 -17.11
C ARG A 28 -3.67 -3.99 -17.76
N GLN A 29 -2.38 -4.09 -18.01
CA GLN A 29 -1.76 -5.31 -18.57
C GLN A 29 -1.69 -6.46 -17.54
N GLY A 30 -1.80 -6.15 -16.25
CA GLY A 30 -1.60 -7.11 -15.16
C GLY A 30 -0.13 -7.43 -14.91
N GLY A 31 0.12 -8.44 -14.09
CA GLY A 31 1.47 -8.92 -13.79
C GLY A 31 2.23 -8.10 -12.75
N LEU A 32 1.59 -7.16 -12.08
CA LEU A 32 2.20 -6.31 -11.05
C LEU A 32 1.66 -6.62 -9.66
N ASN A 33 2.37 -6.15 -8.65
CA ASN A 33 1.94 -6.12 -7.27
C ASN A 33 1.59 -4.69 -6.85
N ILE A 34 0.43 -4.51 -6.22
CA ILE A 34 -0.08 -3.24 -5.71
C ILE A 34 -0.04 -3.30 -4.19
N PHE A 35 0.87 -2.58 -3.55
CA PHE A 35 0.90 -2.46 -2.10
C PHE A 35 0.15 -1.19 -1.68
N ILE A 36 -0.92 -1.33 -0.90
CA ILE A 36 -1.76 -0.22 -0.42
C ILE A 36 -1.56 -0.08 1.09
N ARG A 37 -1.19 1.11 1.56
CA ARG A 37 -1.32 1.42 2.98
C ARG A 37 -2.80 1.47 3.35
N HIS A 38 -3.19 0.89 4.51
CA HIS A 38 -4.56 0.97 5.00
C HIS A 38 -5.13 2.40 4.89
N ALA A 39 -6.45 2.52 4.77
CA ALA A 39 -7.13 3.79 4.65
C ALA A 39 -7.12 4.60 5.98
N ILE A 40 -7.70 5.79 5.96
CA ILE A 40 -7.63 6.80 7.02
C ILE A 40 -8.19 6.27 8.35
N THR A 41 -7.42 6.51 9.41
CA THR A 41 -7.75 6.12 10.78
C THR A 41 -7.74 7.34 11.70
N PRO A 42 -8.52 7.36 12.81
CA PRO A 42 -8.44 8.45 13.78
C PRO A 42 -7.02 8.55 14.36
N GLY A 43 -6.51 9.78 14.47
CA GLY A 43 -5.20 10.00 15.08
C GLY A 43 -4.03 9.46 14.28
N SER A 44 -4.05 9.63 12.95
CA SER A 44 -2.97 9.26 12.02
C SER A 44 -1.65 9.99 12.30
N ASP A 45 -1.60 10.82 13.32
CA ASP A 45 -0.38 11.37 13.87
C ASP A 45 0.55 10.23 14.30
N SER A 46 1.71 10.19 13.68
CA SER A 46 2.74 9.18 13.85
C SER A 46 3.25 8.98 15.28
N SER A 47 2.89 9.86 16.21
CA SER A 47 3.25 9.78 17.62
C SER A 47 2.42 8.78 18.44
N LYS A 48 1.29 8.30 17.91
CA LYS A 48 0.39 7.33 18.58
C LYS A 48 0.30 6.02 17.82
N PHE A 49 1.47 5.44 17.55
CA PHE A 49 1.55 4.09 16.99
C PHE A 49 0.88 3.06 17.90
N ASN A 50 0.07 2.21 17.29
CA ASN A 50 -0.61 1.03 17.78
C ASN A 50 -0.62 0.92 19.32
N PRO A 51 -1.76 1.09 19.98
CA PRO A 51 -1.81 0.87 21.42
C PRO A 51 -1.24 -0.51 21.74
N PRO A 52 -0.51 -0.66 22.85
CA PRO A 52 0.06 -1.96 23.26
C PRO A 52 -0.98 -3.08 23.37
N SER A 53 -2.26 -2.73 23.46
CA SER A 53 -3.40 -3.63 23.50
C SER A 53 -3.92 -4.08 22.14
N GLU A 54 -3.44 -3.48 21.03
CA GLU A 54 -3.93 -3.83 19.69
C GLU A 54 -3.48 -5.25 19.32
N ARG A 55 -4.42 -6.11 19.03
CA ARG A 55 -4.18 -7.51 18.64
C ARG A 55 -4.62 -7.76 17.22
N PRO A 56 -3.89 -8.61 16.47
CA PRO A 56 -4.37 -9.12 15.20
C PRO A 56 -5.73 -9.83 15.36
N ASN A 57 -6.61 -9.70 14.37
CA ASN A 57 -7.95 -10.27 14.34
C ASN A 57 -8.89 -9.80 15.47
N ASP A 58 -8.52 -8.79 16.25
CA ASP A 58 -9.35 -8.21 17.29
C ASP A 58 -9.86 -6.84 16.84
N CYS A 59 -11.11 -6.79 16.38
CA CYS A 59 -11.78 -5.57 15.95
C CYS A 59 -12.64 -4.93 17.04
N SER A 60 -12.37 -5.24 18.31
CA SER A 60 -13.01 -4.62 19.46
C SER A 60 -12.70 -3.12 19.55
N SER A 61 -13.40 -2.40 20.41
CA SER A 61 -13.27 -0.94 20.59
C SER A 61 -11.89 -0.47 21.03
N GLY A 62 -11.02 -1.38 21.49
CA GLY A 62 -9.64 -1.09 21.87
C GLY A 62 -8.64 -1.10 20.71
N SER A 63 -9.03 -1.57 19.51
CA SER A 63 -8.16 -1.61 18.34
C SER A 63 -8.35 -0.38 17.45
N ARG A 64 -7.28 0.00 16.76
CA ARG A 64 -7.33 1.11 15.80
C ARG A 64 -8.07 0.68 14.54
N GLN A 65 -9.22 1.30 14.30
CA GLN A 65 -10.10 1.01 13.17
C GLN A 65 -10.14 2.18 12.18
N LEU A 66 -10.72 1.98 11.00
CA LEU A 66 -11.00 3.08 10.07
C LEU A 66 -12.02 4.05 10.71
N ASN A 67 -11.88 5.33 10.42
CA ASN A 67 -12.98 6.29 10.60
C ASN A 67 -13.91 6.27 9.37
N GLU A 68 -14.98 7.05 9.37
CA GLU A 68 -15.93 7.06 8.24
C GLU A 68 -15.27 7.57 6.95
N GLU A 69 -14.36 8.54 7.06
CA GLU A 69 -13.58 9.03 5.91
C GLU A 69 -12.71 7.92 5.32
N GLY A 70 -12.09 7.07 6.17
CA GLY A 70 -11.30 5.93 5.73
C GLY A 70 -12.15 4.85 5.06
N ARG A 71 -13.37 4.61 5.54
CA ARG A 71 -14.31 3.69 4.89
C ARG A 71 -14.69 4.18 3.51
N GLU A 72 -15.00 5.45 3.39
CA GLU A 72 -15.33 6.05 2.10
C GLU A 72 -14.12 6.09 1.17
N GLN A 73 -12.94 6.40 1.67
CA GLN A 73 -11.70 6.31 0.90
C GLN A 73 -11.48 4.90 0.36
N SER A 74 -11.71 3.86 1.17
CA SER A 74 -11.58 2.46 0.76
C SER A 74 -12.54 2.10 -0.38
N ARG A 75 -13.80 2.53 -0.28
CA ARG A 75 -14.79 2.32 -1.37
C ARG A 75 -14.35 3.04 -2.66
N ARG A 76 -13.86 4.28 -2.56
CA ARG A 76 -13.36 5.05 -3.71
C ARG A 76 -12.17 4.38 -4.37
N ILE A 77 -11.23 3.83 -3.60
CA ILE A 77 -10.09 3.05 -4.12
C ILE A 77 -10.60 1.91 -5.00
N GLY A 78 -11.49 1.07 -4.49
CA GLY A 78 -12.03 -0.06 -5.24
C GLY A 78 -12.82 0.36 -6.48
N LYS A 79 -13.67 1.39 -6.34
CA LYS A 79 -14.43 1.97 -7.46
C LYS A 79 -13.48 2.47 -8.55
N ARG A 80 -12.46 3.24 -8.20
CA ARG A 80 -11.52 3.82 -9.15
C ARG A 80 -10.69 2.77 -9.89
N ILE A 81 -10.22 1.74 -9.19
CA ILE A 81 -9.51 0.60 -9.80
C ILE A 81 -10.40 -0.09 -10.84
N LYS A 82 -11.69 -0.27 -10.53
CA LYS A 82 -12.67 -0.86 -11.44
C LYS A 82 -12.94 0.03 -12.65
N GLU A 83 -13.12 1.33 -12.45
CA GLU A 83 -13.34 2.32 -13.53
C GLU A 83 -12.14 2.43 -14.49
N LEU A 84 -10.93 2.14 -13.99
CA LEU A 84 -9.71 2.13 -14.77
C LEU A 84 -9.46 0.80 -15.49
N ASP A 85 -10.36 -0.19 -15.38
CA ASP A 85 -10.23 -1.54 -15.94
C ASP A 85 -8.94 -2.24 -15.51
N ILE A 86 -8.50 -2.02 -14.26
CA ILE A 86 -7.31 -2.66 -13.71
C ILE A 86 -7.69 -4.06 -13.19
N PRO A 87 -7.16 -5.15 -13.79
CA PRO A 87 -7.51 -6.51 -13.41
C PRO A 87 -6.87 -6.88 -12.06
N ILE A 88 -7.70 -7.27 -11.07
CA ILE A 88 -7.27 -7.67 -9.73
C ILE A 88 -7.36 -9.19 -9.55
N GLY A 89 -6.23 -9.80 -9.20
CA GLY A 89 -6.07 -11.20 -8.82
C GLY A 89 -6.29 -11.42 -7.32
N GLU A 90 -5.29 -11.95 -6.63
CA GLU A 90 -5.36 -12.19 -5.20
C GLU A 90 -5.25 -10.87 -4.42
N VAL A 91 -5.98 -10.81 -3.30
CA VAL A 91 -5.92 -9.70 -2.34
C VAL A 91 -5.47 -10.25 -1.00
N TYR A 92 -4.35 -9.74 -0.51
CA TYR A 92 -3.77 -10.09 0.77
C TYR A 92 -3.88 -8.92 1.74
N SER A 93 -4.08 -9.19 3.02
CA SER A 93 -4.20 -8.16 4.06
C SER A 93 -3.40 -8.55 5.31
N SER A 94 -2.88 -7.53 5.98
CA SER A 94 -2.53 -7.65 7.40
C SER A 94 -3.80 -7.93 8.20
N SER A 95 -3.70 -8.76 9.25
CA SER A 95 -4.82 -9.10 10.14
C SER A 95 -5.16 -8.01 11.18
N PHE A 96 -4.66 -6.80 11.03
CA PHE A 96 -5.19 -5.65 11.77
C PHE A 96 -6.47 -5.12 11.12
N CYS A 97 -7.48 -4.84 11.93
CA CYS A 97 -8.83 -4.48 11.47
C CYS A 97 -8.87 -3.35 10.43
N ARG A 98 -8.07 -2.31 10.58
CA ARG A 98 -7.96 -1.24 9.59
C ARG A 98 -7.53 -1.71 8.21
N CYS A 99 -6.69 -2.77 8.14
CA CYS A 99 -6.25 -3.33 6.86
C CYS A 99 -7.32 -4.26 6.28
N GLU A 100 -7.91 -5.13 7.10
CA GLU A 100 -8.99 -6.02 6.69
C GLU A 100 -10.21 -5.24 6.21
N GLU A 101 -10.61 -4.20 6.94
CA GLU A 101 -11.73 -3.33 6.56
C GLU A 101 -11.42 -2.56 5.26
N THR A 102 -10.19 -2.06 5.08
CA THR A 102 -9.76 -1.45 3.81
C THR A 102 -9.87 -2.45 2.64
N ALA A 103 -9.34 -3.65 2.80
CA ALA A 103 -9.38 -4.70 1.78
C ALA A 103 -10.82 -5.13 1.46
N LYS A 104 -11.65 -5.32 2.49
CA LYS A 104 -13.05 -5.70 2.34
C LYS A 104 -13.87 -4.66 1.60
N LEU A 105 -13.73 -3.39 1.96
CA LEU A 105 -14.48 -2.30 1.34
C LEU A 105 -14.03 -1.99 -0.10
N ALA A 106 -12.75 -2.18 -0.40
CA ALA A 106 -12.21 -1.91 -1.73
C ALA A 106 -12.39 -3.10 -2.70
N PHE A 107 -12.26 -4.34 -2.23
CA PHE A 107 -12.15 -5.52 -3.10
C PHE A 107 -13.15 -6.64 -2.78
N ASP A 108 -13.93 -6.50 -1.73
CA ASP A 108 -14.93 -7.48 -1.23
C ASP A 108 -14.37 -8.86 -0.83
N ARG A 109 -13.07 -9.08 -0.97
CA ARG A 109 -12.36 -10.31 -0.60
C ARG A 109 -10.94 -10.02 -0.17
N PHE A 110 -10.39 -10.87 0.69
CA PHE A 110 -8.97 -10.89 1.04
C PHE A 110 -8.59 -12.19 1.77
N THR A 111 -7.28 -12.47 1.81
CA THR A 111 -6.67 -13.49 2.65
C THR A 111 -5.67 -12.81 3.58
N THR A 112 -5.73 -13.11 4.88
CA THR A 112 -4.77 -12.56 5.84
C THR A 112 -3.43 -13.26 5.73
N VAL A 113 -2.34 -12.51 5.87
CA VAL A 113 -0.98 -13.01 5.85
C VAL A 113 -0.14 -12.39 6.97
N GLU A 114 0.53 -13.23 7.75
CA GLU A 114 1.25 -12.79 8.96
C GLU A 114 2.42 -11.82 8.67
N TRP A 115 3.08 -11.95 7.54
CA TRP A 115 4.22 -11.10 7.21
C TRP A 115 3.85 -9.63 6.93
N LEU A 116 2.56 -9.32 6.73
CA LEU A 116 2.06 -7.95 6.68
C LEU A 116 1.82 -7.34 8.07
N LEU A 117 1.93 -8.14 9.14
CA LEU A 117 1.77 -7.67 10.52
C LEU A 117 2.95 -6.81 10.95
N ILE A 118 2.64 -5.66 11.55
CA ILE A 118 3.58 -4.90 12.36
C ILE A 118 3.43 -5.40 13.81
N LYS A 119 4.49 -5.99 14.36
CA LYS A 119 4.48 -6.39 15.77
C LYS A 119 4.86 -5.19 16.65
N PRO A 120 4.04 -4.84 17.66
CA PRO A 120 4.33 -3.73 18.56
C PRO A 120 5.65 -3.91 19.32
N GLY A 121 6.37 -2.81 19.55
CA GLY A 121 7.45 -2.73 20.54
C GLY A 121 8.87 -3.11 20.11
N THR A 122 9.10 -3.53 18.86
CA THR A 122 10.44 -3.99 18.44
C THR A 122 10.88 -3.49 17.08
N PHE A 123 10.62 -2.23 16.78
CA PHE A 123 10.85 -1.69 15.44
C PHE A 123 12.26 -1.97 14.89
N GLN A 124 13.33 -1.69 15.64
CA GLN A 124 14.70 -1.89 15.17
C GLN A 124 15.13 -3.36 15.16
N SER A 125 14.85 -4.11 16.23
CA SER A 125 15.20 -5.53 16.33
C SER A 125 14.33 -6.44 15.46
N GLN A 126 13.14 -5.99 15.10
CA GLN A 126 12.25 -6.67 14.18
C GLN A 126 12.68 -6.42 12.73
N LEU A 127 13.06 -5.19 12.40
CA LEU A 127 13.69 -4.82 11.13
C LEU A 127 14.89 -5.74 10.83
N ASP A 128 15.79 -5.93 11.80
CA ASP A 128 16.98 -6.77 11.63
C ASP A 128 16.66 -8.25 11.45
N ARG A 129 15.57 -8.75 12.04
CA ARG A 129 15.11 -10.13 11.88
C ARG A 129 14.36 -10.36 10.56
N GLU A 130 13.50 -9.45 10.18
CA GLU A 130 12.68 -9.55 8.96
C GLU A 130 13.51 -9.33 7.69
N LEU A 131 14.57 -8.53 7.76
CA LEU A 131 15.56 -8.44 6.68
C LEU A 131 16.33 -9.74 6.45
N ARG A 132 16.38 -10.64 7.45
CA ARG A 132 17.13 -11.91 7.41
C ARG A 132 16.27 -13.15 7.11
N SER A 133 14.96 -13.10 7.30
CA SER A 133 14.08 -14.26 7.24
C SER A 133 12.80 -14.01 6.46
N VAL A 134 12.88 -13.82 5.14
CA VAL A 134 11.77 -13.26 4.40
C VAL A 134 10.94 -14.31 3.66
N PRO A 135 9.80 -14.78 4.24
CA PRO A 135 8.75 -15.48 3.49
C PRO A 135 8.12 -14.62 2.38
N SER A 136 8.15 -13.30 2.56
CA SER A 136 7.56 -12.30 1.67
C SER A 136 8.27 -12.15 0.32
N ALA A 137 9.56 -12.50 0.19
CA ALA A 137 10.27 -12.49 -1.10
C ALA A 137 9.53 -13.34 -2.14
N GLY A 138 8.96 -14.48 -1.71
CA GLY A 138 8.21 -15.37 -2.60
C GLY A 138 6.93 -14.76 -3.16
N PHE A 139 6.25 -13.87 -2.41
CA PHE A 139 5.03 -13.20 -2.87
C PHE A 139 5.31 -12.11 -3.90
N PHE A 140 6.38 -11.33 -3.70
CA PHE A 140 6.73 -10.24 -4.62
C PHE A 140 7.61 -10.66 -5.79
N SER A 141 8.24 -11.83 -5.74
CA SER A 141 9.05 -12.36 -6.84
C SER A 141 8.23 -13.08 -7.91
N LYS A 142 7.06 -13.62 -7.55
CA LYS A 142 6.18 -14.30 -8.50
C LYS A 142 5.35 -13.30 -9.29
N THR A 143 5.40 -13.40 -10.61
CA THR A 143 4.55 -12.60 -11.50
C THR A 143 3.12 -13.13 -11.48
N PRO A 144 2.13 -12.30 -11.07
CA PRO A 144 0.73 -12.67 -11.21
C PRO A 144 0.36 -12.83 -12.69
N THR A 145 -0.36 -13.88 -13.03
CA THR A 145 -0.73 -14.16 -14.44
C THR A 145 -1.96 -13.37 -14.84
N GLY A 146 -1.81 -12.43 -15.76
CA GLY A 146 -2.89 -11.66 -16.39
C GLY A 146 -3.67 -10.72 -15.46
N LYS A 147 -3.32 -10.66 -14.18
CA LYS A 147 -3.95 -9.83 -13.14
C LYS A 147 -2.87 -9.22 -12.24
N ASN A 148 -3.27 -8.28 -11.37
CA ASN A 148 -2.38 -7.71 -10.36
C ASN A 148 -2.76 -8.25 -8.98
N ASN A 149 -1.79 -8.61 -8.16
CA ASN A 149 -2.05 -8.93 -6.76
C ASN A 149 -2.04 -7.65 -5.90
N VAL A 150 -2.90 -7.60 -4.90
CA VAL A 150 -3.01 -6.48 -3.96
C VAL A 150 -2.56 -6.92 -2.58
N PHE A 151 -1.84 -6.05 -1.89
CA PHE A 151 -1.37 -6.23 -0.52
C PHE A 151 -1.77 -5.01 0.30
N VAL A 152 -2.66 -5.19 1.27
CA VAL A 152 -3.08 -4.11 2.17
C VAL A 152 -2.31 -4.23 3.48
N GLY A 153 -1.51 -3.22 3.78
CA GLY A 153 -0.60 -3.24 4.93
C GLY A 153 -0.42 -1.85 5.55
N HIS A 154 0.77 -1.62 6.09
CA HIS A 154 1.09 -0.45 6.90
C HIS A 154 2.24 0.36 6.27
N ALA A 155 2.41 1.63 6.68
CA ALA A 155 3.50 2.49 6.23
C ALA A 155 4.91 1.96 6.54
N VAL A 156 5.01 1.02 7.48
CA VAL A 156 6.26 0.41 7.93
C VAL A 156 6.37 -1.07 7.56
N THR A 157 5.50 -1.57 6.68
CA THR A 157 5.67 -2.91 6.13
C THR A 157 6.91 -2.93 5.24
N PHE A 158 7.83 -3.82 5.53
CA PHE A 158 9.05 -3.98 4.75
C PHE A 158 8.78 -4.91 3.58
N LEU A 159 9.03 -4.40 2.39
CA LEU A 159 9.01 -5.21 1.18
C LEU A 159 10.38 -5.87 1.02
N PRO A 160 10.46 -7.20 0.96
CA PRO A 160 11.74 -7.90 0.81
C PRO A 160 12.41 -7.54 -0.51
N GLY A 161 13.73 -7.44 -0.45
CA GLY A 161 14.55 -7.11 -1.60
C GLY A 161 14.55 -5.64 -1.99
N THR A 162 13.80 -4.79 -1.29
CA THR A 162 14.02 -3.35 -1.35
C THR A 162 15.20 -3.04 -0.44
N LEU A 163 16.34 -2.81 -1.04
CA LEU A 163 17.57 -2.46 -0.35
C LEU A 163 17.39 -1.21 0.54
N SER A 164 18.21 -1.08 1.54
CA SER A 164 18.19 -0.08 2.62
C SER A 164 17.85 1.36 2.22
N ASN A 165 18.07 1.75 0.97
CA ASN A 165 17.77 3.08 0.45
C ASN A 165 16.33 3.27 0.00
N GLU A 166 15.55 2.19 -0.21
CA GLU A 166 14.13 2.25 -0.63
C GLU A 166 13.15 2.00 0.50
N LEU A 167 13.61 1.51 1.66
CA LEU A 167 12.80 1.36 2.88
C LEU A 167 12.19 2.72 3.33
N SER A 168 12.87 3.82 3.05
CA SER A 168 12.34 5.16 3.29
C SER A 168 11.06 5.47 2.51
N LEU A 169 10.80 4.77 1.42
CA LEU A 169 9.71 5.06 0.49
C LEU A 169 8.37 4.46 0.91
N VAL A 170 8.38 3.29 1.57
CA VAL A 170 7.15 2.72 2.15
C VAL A 170 6.69 3.56 3.35
N ARG A 171 7.62 4.12 4.12
CA ARG A 171 7.33 5.07 5.20
C ARG A 171 6.68 6.37 4.73
N LEU A 172 6.82 6.70 3.45
CA LEU A 172 6.27 7.92 2.86
C LEU A 172 4.89 7.71 2.23
N LEU A 173 4.32 6.50 2.25
CA LEU A 173 2.96 6.28 1.76
C LEU A 173 1.96 6.97 2.69
N ALA A 174 1.11 7.81 2.11
CA ALA A 174 -0.07 8.31 2.80
C ALA A 174 -1.10 7.18 3.01
N GLU A 175 -2.02 7.35 3.95
CA GLU A 175 -3.13 6.40 4.13
C GLU A 175 -3.96 6.30 2.84
N GLY A 176 -4.20 5.08 2.38
CA GLY A 176 -4.85 4.78 1.10
C GLY A 176 -3.98 4.89 -0.15
N GLU A 177 -2.73 5.39 -0.04
CA GLU A 177 -1.81 5.47 -1.17
C GLU A 177 -1.23 4.10 -1.51
N ALA A 178 -1.04 3.85 -2.81
CA ALA A 178 -0.49 2.61 -3.35
C ALA A 178 0.94 2.78 -3.87
N LEU A 179 1.77 1.77 -3.62
CA LEU A 179 3.07 1.54 -4.24
C LEU A 179 2.92 0.45 -5.30
N ILE A 180 3.38 0.73 -6.51
CA ILE A 180 3.34 -0.22 -7.62
C ILE A 180 4.71 -0.89 -7.75
N ILE A 181 4.69 -2.23 -7.77
CA ILE A 181 5.88 -3.07 -7.70
C ILE A 181 5.89 -4.04 -8.87
N GLU A 182 6.94 -4.04 -9.64
CA GLU A 182 7.22 -5.06 -10.64
C GLU A 182 7.85 -6.28 -9.95
N PRO A 183 7.26 -7.48 -10.13
CA PRO A 183 7.82 -8.71 -9.57
C PRO A 183 9.23 -8.99 -10.09
N GLY A 184 10.04 -9.61 -9.25
CA GLY A 184 11.41 -9.95 -9.62
C GLY A 184 12.26 -10.32 -8.40
N SER A 185 13.52 -10.62 -8.63
CA SER A 185 14.49 -10.90 -7.57
C SER A 185 15.76 -10.06 -7.80
N PRO A 186 15.85 -8.89 -7.19
CA PRO A 186 14.89 -8.22 -6.30
C PRO A 186 13.66 -7.64 -7.03
N PRO A 187 12.54 -7.42 -6.34
CA PRO A 187 11.40 -6.72 -6.90
C PRO A 187 11.74 -5.25 -7.13
N LYS A 188 11.12 -4.64 -8.17
CA LYS A 188 11.41 -3.25 -8.57
C LYS A 188 10.22 -2.34 -8.31
N LYS A 189 10.46 -1.21 -7.65
CA LYS A 189 9.48 -0.14 -7.53
C LYS A 189 9.30 0.58 -8.86
N LEU A 190 8.04 0.74 -9.29
CA LEU A 190 7.68 1.51 -10.49
C LEU A 190 7.21 2.93 -10.15
N GLY A 191 6.45 3.11 -9.08
CA GLY A 191 5.93 4.41 -8.67
C GLY A 191 4.89 4.32 -7.57
N ARG A 192 4.26 5.45 -7.27
CA ARG A 192 3.15 5.57 -6.31
C ARG A 192 1.95 6.17 -7.00
N ILE A 193 0.74 5.78 -6.57
CA ILE A 193 -0.51 6.28 -7.12
C ILE A 193 -1.58 6.39 -6.02
N LYS A 194 -2.47 7.36 -6.14
CA LYS A 194 -3.70 7.49 -5.34
C LYS A 194 -4.89 7.17 -6.22
N PHE A 195 -5.68 6.18 -5.81
CA PHE A 195 -6.90 5.77 -6.50
C PHE A 195 -8.18 6.46 -5.96
N PHE A 196 -8.05 7.60 -5.28
CA PHE A 196 -9.19 8.29 -4.63
C PHE A 196 -9.12 9.80 -4.81
#